data_e41c735603064e5ffadeeae77f8cdc10
#
_entry.id   e41c735603064e5ffadeeae77f8cdc10
#
_cell.length_a   1.000
_cell.length_b   1.000
_cell.length_c   1.000
_cell.angle_alpha   90.00
_cell.angle_beta   90.00
_cell.angle_gamma   90.00
#
_symmetry.space_group_name_H-M   'P 1'
#
loop_
_entity.id
_entity.type
_entity.pdbx_description
1 polymer ?
#
loop_
_entity_poly.entity_id
_entity_poly.type
_entity_poly.pdbx_seq_one_letter_code
_entity_poly.pdbx_strand_id
1 'polypeptide(L)'
;MNTTLTLSSRTLAIAGAVTAAALLTACGSMSSSSASSSASSSRPMMYSQDGLPDTIKVPAGNKVAMETVGVGEITYECRDKANTPGQTEWFFVGPKAVLNDRSGKQVGTYYGPPATWESLDGSKLTATQLAVAPSGTGNLPYQLVKANPAMGSGAMMGVTYIQRVALKGGVAPAAACTATNKGERQIVKYQADYIFWKAA
;
A
#
# COMPACT_ATOMS: atom_id res chain seq x y z
N MET A 1 16.16 -19.94 -45.79
CA MET A 1 15.12 -19.34 -46.63
C MET A 1 14.90 -17.92 -46.12
N ASN A 2 15.45 -17.00 -46.90
CA ASN A 2 15.36 -15.55 -46.66
C ASN A 2 13.99 -15.04 -47.08
N THR A 3 13.43 -14.13 -46.35
CA THR A 3 12.44 -13.21 -46.90
C THR A 3 12.56 -11.86 -46.22
N THR A 4 13.23 -10.98 -46.89
CA THR A 4 13.27 -9.51 -46.72
C THR A 4 12.03 -8.90 -47.37
N LEU A 5 11.39 -7.93 -46.75
CA LEU A 5 10.45 -6.99 -47.40
C LEU A 5 10.56 -5.61 -46.74
N THR A 6 11.24 -4.80 -47.34
CA THR A 6 11.22 -3.47 -47.99
C THR A 6 10.25 -2.41 -47.46
N LEU A 7 10.92 -1.28 -47.18
CA LEU A 7 10.48 0.12 -47.00
C LEU A 7 9.37 0.58 -47.96
N SER A 8 8.51 1.48 -47.48
CA SER A 8 7.87 2.51 -48.30
C SER A 8 7.70 3.80 -47.57
N SER A 9 8.54 4.77 -47.91
CA SER A 9 8.39 6.20 -47.61
C SER A 9 7.27 6.80 -48.46
N ARG A 10 6.42 7.65 -47.92
CA ARG A 10 5.65 8.64 -48.68
C ARG A 10 5.70 9.99 -48.00
N THR A 11 6.55 10.82 -48.51
CA THR A 11 6.55 12.28 -48.41
C THR A 11 5.40 12.85 -49.24
N LEU A 12 4.63 13.79 -48.66
CA LEU A 12 3.81 14.70 -49.42
C LEU A 12 3.96 16.11 -48.82
N ALA A 13 4.64 16.95 -49.58
CA ALA A 13 4.71 18.39 -49.41
C ALA A 13 3.57 19.04 -50.20
N ILE A 14 2.86 19.99 -49.66
CA ILE A 14 2.07 20.97 -50.43
C ILE A 14 2.29 22.35 -49.82
N ALA A 15 2.75 23.22 -50.67
CA ALA A 15 3.03 24.63 -50.44
C ALA A 15 1.78 25.50 -50.70
N GLY A 16 1.73 26.65 -50.07
CA GLY A 16 1.24 27.92 -50.68
C GLY A 16 -0.12 28.40 -50.30
N ALA A 17 -0.20 29.55 -49.64
CA ALA A 17 -0.67 30.81 -50.21
C ALA A 17 -0.76 31.90 -49.13
N VAL A 18 -0.09 32.97 -49.44
CA VAL A 18 -0.13 34.30 -48.76
C VAL A 18 -1.37 35.02 -49.20
N THR A 19 -2.12 35.63 -48.30
CA THR A 19 -2.97 36.81 -48.55
C THR A 19 -2.93 37.74 -47.36
N ALA A 20 -2.60 38.98 -47.68
CA ALA A 20 -2.48 40.14 -46.80
C ALA A 20 -3.81 40.88 -46.58
N ALA A 21 -3.82 41.68 -45.55
CA ALA A 21 -4.55 42.94 -45.30
C ALA A 21 -5.94 42.87 -44.67
N ALA A 22 -6.05 43.41 -43.48
CA ALA A 22 -6.67 44.72 -43.22
C ALA A 22 -6.61 45.12 -41.74
N LEU A 23 -6.08 46.29 -41.48
CA LEU A 23 -6.07 47.00 -40.21
C LEU A 23 -7.47 47.48 -39.82
N LEU A 24 -7.93 47.15 -38.64
CA LEU A 24 -8.99 47.87 -37.94
C LEU A 24 -8.60 48.04 -36.48
N THR A 25 -8.15 49.21 -36.13
CA THR A 25 -7.96 49.71 -34.78
C THR A 25 -9.30 49.85 -34.09
N ALA A 26 -9.55 49.06 -33.08
CA ALA A 26 -10.62 49.30 -32.09
C ALA A 26 -9.98 49.32 -30.71
N CYS A 27 -9.86 50.52 -30.13
CA CYS A 27 -9.58 50.69 -28.71
C CYS A 27 -10.77 50.18 -27.91
N GLY A 28 -10.67 48.99 -27.37
CA GLY A 28 -11.57 48.46 -26.39
C GLY A 28 -10.81 48.29 -25.08
N SER A 29 -11.18 49.12 -24.08
CA SER A 29 -10.69 49.00 -22.71
C SER A 29 -11.08 47.63 -22.16
N MET A 30 -10.17 46.70 -22.18
CA MET A 30 -10.36 45.42 -21.49
C MET A 30 -9.99 45.59 -20.03
N SER A 31 -11.00 45.66 -19.17
CA SER A 31 -10.88 45.42 -17.74
C SER A 31 -10.34 44.04 -17.54
N SER A 32 -9.07 43.93 -17.17
CA SER A 32 -8.44 42.68 -16.79
C SER A 32 -9.04 42.20 -15.47
N SER A 33 -10.08 41.38 -15.55
CA SER A 33 -10.53 40.56 -14.42
C SER A 33 -9.45 39.52 -14.15
N SER A 34 -8.56 39.84 -13.23
CA SER A 34 -7.62 38.87 -12.69
C SER A 34 -8.42 37.77 -11.97
N ALA A 35 -8.76 36.70 -12.68
CA ALA A 35 -9.23 35.48 -12.06
C ALA A 35 -8.07 34.92 -11.24
N SER A 36 -8.06 35.23 -9.94
CA SER A 36 -7.22 34.57 -8.98
C SER A 36 -7.61 33.09 -8.97
N SER A 37 -6.92 32.28 -9.75
CA SER A 37 -6.96 30.85 -9.63
C SER A 37 -6.39 30.50 -8.25
N SER A 38 -7.26 30.36 -7.26
CA SER A 38 -6.93 29.75 -5.98
C SER A 38 -6.52 28.30 -6.29
N ALA A 39 -5.25 28.08 -6.59
CA ALA A 39 -4.67 26.76 -6.56
C ALA A 39 -4.85 26.26 -5.12
N SER A 40 -5.91 25.49 -4.90
CA SER A 40 -6.08 24.71 -3.69
C SER A 40 -4.91 23.74 -3.66
N SER A 41 -3.82 24.13 -3.01
CA SER A 41 -2.75 23.22 -2.67
C SER A 41 -3.36 22.21 -1.69
N SER A 42 -3.82 21.08 -2.21
CA SER A 42 -4.16 19.94 -1.39
C SER A 42 -2.88 19.52 -0.67
N ARG A 43 -2.67 20.03 0.55
CA ARG A 43 -1.70 19.45 1.48
C ARG A 43 -1.94 17.94 1.47
N PRO A 44 -0.92 17.11 1.29
CA PRO A 44 -1.06 15.69 1.52
C PRO A 44 -1.71 15.53 2.90
N MET A 45 -2.87 14.89 2.98
CA MET A 45 -3.48 14.62 4.27
C MET A 45 -2.49 13.73 5.02
N MET A 46 -1.86 14.29 6.05
CA MET A 46 -1.00 13.52 6.94
C MET A 46 -1.90 12.51 7.66
N TYR A 47 -1.44 11.27 7.73
CA TYR A 47 -2.14 10.22 8.45
C TYR A 47 -2.49 10.68 9.87
N SER A 48 -3.76 10.50 10.26
CA SER A 48 -4.24 10.74 11.62
C SER A 48 -4.60 9.43 12.30
N GLN A 49 -4.40 9.39 13.61
CA GLN A 49 -4.85 8.28 14.46
C GLN A 49 -6.27 8.51 15.02
N ASP A 50 -6.94 9.58 14.57
CA ASP A 50 -8.30 9.88 15.01
C ASP A 50 -9.25 8.74 14.65
N GLY A 51 -10.15 8.40 15.57
CA GLY A 51 -11.09 7.30 15.38
C GLY A 51 -10.52 5.89 15.55
N LEU A 52 -9.20 5.72 15.74
CA LEU A 52 -8.64 4.43 16.11
C LEU A 52 -8.88 4.13 17.60
N PRO A 53 -9.07 2.84 17.96
CA PRO A 53 -9.05 2.41 19.36
C PRO A 53 -7.74 2.85 20.04
N ASP A 54 -7.81 3.32 21.28
CA ASP A 54 -6.63 3.84 21.99
C ASP A 54 -5.50 2.81 22.12
N THR A 55 -5.83 1.53 22.23
CA THR A 55 -4.84 0.43 22.30
C THR A 55 -3.99 0.30 21.04
N ILE A 56 -4.48 0.84 19.92
CA ILE A 56 -3.80 0.77 18.61
C ILE A 56 -3.03 2.05 18.30
N LYS A 57 -3.21 3.11 19.07
CA LYS A 57 -2.52 4.38 18.85
C LYS A 57 -1.04 4.29 19.23
N VAL A 58 -0.19 4.85 18.40
CA VAL A 58 1.23 5.02 18.68
C VAL A 58 1.39 6.14 19.71
N PRO A 59 2.21 5.95 20.76
CA PRO A 59 2.43 6.96 21.79
C PRO A 59 2.97 8.28 21.25
N ALA A 60 2.73 9.37 21.98
CA ALA A 60 3.34 10.67 21.72
C ALA A 60 4.87 10.57 21.64
N GLY A 61 5.52 11.54 20.97
CA GLY A 61 6.96 11.53 20.74
C GLY A 61 7.37 10.70 19.50
N ASN A 62 6.41 10.26 18.70
CA ASN A 62 6.63 9.62 17.41
C ASN A 62 5.95 10.41 16.31
N LYS A 63 6.50 10.34 15.09
CA LYS A 63 5.96 10.93 13.87
C LYS A 63 5.87 9.90 12.76
N VAL A 64 4.91 10.08 11.86
CA VAL A 64 4.81 9.25 10.65
C VAL A 64 6.05 9.45 9.79
N ALA A 65 6.71 8.36 9.47
CA ALA A 65 7.89 8.36 8.60
C ALA A 65 7.56 7.85 7.20
N MET A 66 6.65 6.88 7.09
CA MET A 66 6.26 6.29 5.82
C MET A 66 4.85 5.69 5.94
N GLU A 67 4.09 5.84 4.88
CA GLU A 67 2.78 5.21 4.71
C GLU A 67 2.82 4.28 3.50
N THR A 68 2.35 3.05 3.66
CA THR A 68 2.27 2.11 2.57
C THR A 68 0.93 1.40 2.54
N VAL A 69 0.52 0.98 1.36
CA VAL A 69 -0.62 0.09 1.13
C VAL A 69 -0.07 -1.30 0.81
N GLY A 70 -0.25 -2.23 1.73
CA GLY A 70 0.09 -3.63 1.54
C GLY A 70 -1.05 -4.34 0.82
N VAL A 71 -0.76 -4.90 -0.34
CA VAL A 71 -1.71 -5.69 -1.15
C VAL A 71 -1.13 -7.08 -1.36
N GLY A 72 -1.87 -8.10 -0.99
CA GLY A 72 -1.33 -9.45 -1.09
C GLY A 72 -2.29 -10.53 -0.63
N GLU A 73 -1.72 -11.56 -0.06
CA GLU A 73 -2.40 -12.77 0.31
C GLU A 73 -1.89 -13.33 1.64
N ILE A 74 -2.75 -14.10 2.29
CA ILE A 74 -2.43 -14.86 3.49
C ILE A 74 -2.72 -16.31 3.19
N THR A 75 -1.77 -17.17 3.51
CA THR A 75 -1.94 -18.62 3.46
C THR A 75 -2.43 -19.12 4.80
N TYR A 76 -3.49 -19.91 4.78
CA TYR A 76 -3.98 -20.69 5.90
C TYR A 76 -3.83 -22.18 5.59
N GLU A 77 -3.62 -22.99 6.61
CA GLU A 77 -3.55 -24.46 6.51
C GLU A 77 -4.47 -25.09 7.54
N CYS A 78 -5.29 -26.04 7.09
CA CYS A 78 -6.14 -26.80 7.98
C CYS A 78 -5.29 -27.78 8.79
N ARG A 79 -5.21 -27.59 10.10
CA ARG A 79 -4.39 -28.41 11.03
C ARG A 79 -5.15 -28.83 12.26
N ASP A 80 -4.58 -29.80 12.98
CA ASP A 80 -5.02 -30.06 14.34
C ASP A 80 -4.81 -28.81 15.20
N LYS A 81 -5.84 -28.43 15.96
CA LYS A 81 -5.77 -27.31 16.87
C LYS A 81 -4.86 -27.67 18.05
N ALA A 82 -3.86 -26.81 18.28
CA ALA A 82 -2.90 -27.03 19.35
C ALA A 82 -3.60 -27.18 20.72
N ASN A 83 -3.14 -28.14 21.52
CA ASN A 83 -3.67 -28.44 22.86
C ASN A 83 -5.19 -28.73 22.93
N THR A 84 -5.81 -29.13 21.83
CA THR A 84 -7.25 -29.45 21.77
C THR A 84 -7.46 -30.71 20.94
N PRO A 85 -7.29 -31.93 21.52
CA PRO A 85 -7.40 -33.18 20.80
C PRO A 85 -8.73 -33.32 20.04
N GLY A 86 -8.67 -33.76 18.79
CA GLY A 86 -9.84 -33.99 17.94
C GLY A 86 -10.44 -32.74 17.31
N GLN A 87 -9.93 -31.56 17.59
CA GLN A 87 -10.35 -30.31 16.94
C GLN A 87 -9.36 -29.91 15.85
N THR A 88 -9.88 -29.29 14.80
CA THR A 88 -9.10 -28.74 13.69
C THR A 88 -9.37 -27.22 13.55
N GLU A 89 -8.42 -26.50 12.97
CA GLU A 89 -8.54 -25.07 12.73
C GLU A 89 -7.79 -24.66 11.46
N TRP A 90 -8.21 -23.56 10.86
CA TRP A 90 -7.39 -22.87 9.86
C TRP A 90 -6.25 -22.13 10.56
N PHE A 91 -5.08 -22.72 10.48
CA PHE A 91 -3.86 -22.15 11.06
C PHE A 91 -3.27 -21.10 10.11
N PHE A 92 -2.96 -19.93 10.66
CA PHE A 92 -2.27 -18.87 9.91
C PHE A 92 -0.83 -19.26 9.60
N VAL A 93 -0.52 -19.48 8.32
CA VAL A 93 0.84 -19.86 7.88
C VAL A 93 1.69 -18.62 7.69
N GLY A 94 1.17 -17.58 7.04
CA GLY A 94 1.87 -16.32 6.86
C GLY A 94 1.36 -15.46 5.72
N PRO A 95 1.73 -14.18 5.71
CA PRO A 95 1.41 -13.24 4.67
C PRO A 95 2.48 -13.24 3.57
N LYS A 96 2.06 -12.79 2.38
CA LYS A 96 2.92 -12.36 1.28
C LYS A 96 2.26 -11.17 0.60
N ALA A 97 2.85 -10.00 0.70
CA ALA A 97 2.29 -8.77 0.15
C ALA A 97 3.36 -7.85 -0.44
N VAL A 98 2.96 -7.08 -1.42
CA VAL A 98 3.69 -5.93 -1.95
C VAL A 98 3.29 -4.71 -1.13
N LEU A 99 4.25 -3.88 -0.77
CA LEU A 99 4.04 -2.59 -0.13
C LEU A 99 4.18 -1.50 -1.21
N ASN A 100 3.09 -0.77 -1.43
CA ASN A 100 3.08 0.37 -2.36
C ASN A 100 3.00 1.67 -1.56
N ASP A 101 3.62 2.73 -2.05
CA ASP A 101 3.36 4.07 -1.53
C ASP A 101 1.96 4.56 -1.92
N ARG A 102 1.58 5.78 -1.48
CA ARG A 102 0.27 6.36 -1.79
C ARG A 102 0.07 6.68 -3.28
N SER A 103 1.14 6.70 -4.09
CA SER A 103 1.05 6.84 -5.55
C SER A 103 0.83 5.51 -6.28
N GLY A 104 0.90 4.39 -5.55
CA GLY A 104 0.79 3.03 -6.10
C GLY A 104 2.12 2.43 -6.54
N LYS A 105 3.24 3.14 -6.34
CA LYS A 105 4.57 2.63 -6.66
C LYS A 105 5.03 1.65 -5.57
N GLN A 106 5.54 0.49 -5.97
CA GLN A 106 6.12 -0.46 -5.04
C GLN A 106 7.35 0.14 -4.35
N VAL A 107 7.38 0.03 -3.02
CA VAL A 107 8.47 0.50 -2.14
C VAL A 107 9.03 -0.61 -1.25
N GLY A 108 8.39 -1.78 -1.23
CA GLY A 108 8.84 -2.89 -0.40
C GLY A 108 7.95 -4.11 -0.48
N THR A 109 8.15 -5.02 0.47
CA THR A 109 7.38 -6.25 0.66
C THR A 109 7.11 -6.50 2.14
N TYR A 110 6.05 -7.29 2.42
CA TYR A 110 5.72 -7.79 3.74
C TYR A 110 5.49 -9.29 3.66
N TYR A 111 6.16 -10.04 4.50
CA TYR A 111 6.09 -11.50 4.50
C TYR A 111 6.37 -12.09 5.89
N GLY A 112 6.19 -13.37 6.05
CA GLY A 112 6.48 -14.08 7.31
C GLY A 112 6.08 -15.54 7.30
N PRO A 113 6.32 -16.29 8.39
CA PRO A 113 6.92 -15.90 9.67
C PRO A 113 8.47 -15.85 9.66
N PRO A 114 9.11 -15.05 10.51
CA PRO A 114 8.49 -14.00 11.31
C PRO A 114 7.98 -12.85 10.45
N ALA A 115 6.98 -12.10 10.93
CA ALA A 115 6.48 -10.93 10.22
C ALA A 115 7.61 -9.96 9.93
N THR A 116 7.90 -9.74 8.64
CA THR A 116 9.05 -8.96 8.16
C THR A 116 8.59 -7.93 7.15
N TRP A 117 8.96 -6.68 7.35
CA TRP A 117 8.80 -5.59 6.40
C TRP A 117 10.17 -5.29 5.80
N GLU A 118 10.29 -5.35 4.49
CA GLU A 118 11.52 -5.14 3.74
C GLU A 118 11.31 -4.05 2.68
N SER A 119 12.15 -3.02 2.72
CA SER A 119 12.18 -1.96 1.73
C SER A 119 12.97 -2.37 0.49
N LEU A 120 12.70 -1.75 -0.66
CA LEU A 120 13.47 -2.00 -1.89
C LEU A 120 14.95 -1.60 -1.78
N ASP A 121 15.33 -0.80 -0.77
CA ASP A 121 16.73 -0.48 -0.48
C ASP A 121 17.47 -1.60 0.28
N GLY A 122 16.79 -2.71 0.57
CA GLY A 122 17.33 -3.87 1.28
C GLY A 122 17.28 -3.77 2.80
N SER A 123 16.92 -2.61 3.37
CA SER A 123 16.69 -2.50 4.80
C SER A 123 15.41 -3.21 5.20
N LYS A 124 15.43 -3.93 6.33
CA LYS A 124 14.29 -4.69 6.82
C LYS A 124 14.23 -4.76 8.33
N LEU A 125 13.05 -5.03 8.84
CA LEU A 125 12.84 -5.26 10.27
C LEU A 125 11.74 -6.28 10.53
N THR A 126 11.77 -6.83 11.71
CA THR A 126 10.68 -7.61 12.31
C THR A 126 10.05 -6.77 13.42
N ALA A 127 8.97 -7.25 14.01
CA ALA A 127 8.32 -6.53 15.10
C ALA A 127 7.65 -7.47 16.09
N THR A 128 7.40 -6.95 17.30
CA THR A 128 6.68 -7.62 18.38
C THR A 128 5.28 -7.01 18.50
N GLN A 129 4.25 -7.84 18.49
CA GLN A 129 2.87 -7.38 18.65
C GLN A 129 2.65 -6.81 20.04
N LEU A 130 2.10 -5.60 20.10
CA LEU A 130 1.69 -4.94 21.35
C LEU A 130 0.19 -5.08 21.57
N ALA A 131 -0.61 -4.80 20.56
CA ALA A 131 -2.06 -4.80 20.67
C ALA A 131 -2.74 -5.15 19.33
N VAL A 132 -3.98 -5.63 19.43
CA VAL A 132 -4.93 -5.80 18.34
C VAL A 132 -6.29 -5.25 18.77
N ALA A 133 -7.10 -4.81 17.82
CA ALA A 133 -8.47 -4.38 18.04
C ALA A 133 -9.34 -4.74 16.82
N PRO A 134 -10.65 -4.98 17.00
CA PRO A 134 -11.54 -5.28 15.88
C PRO A 134 -11.54 -4.16 14.83
N SER A 135 -11.53 -4.53 13.55
CA SER A 135 -11.56 -3.59 12.40
C SER A 135 -12.80 -3.76 11.51
N GLY A 136 -13.78 -4.52 11.99
CA GLY A 136 -15.01 -4.85 11.27
C GLY A 136 -15.04 -6.31 10.77
N THR A 137 -16.25 -6.78 10.52
CA THR A 137 -16.50 -8.16 10.09
C THR A 137 -15.80 -8.47 8.77
N GLY A 138 -15.20 -9.66 8.67
CA GLY A 138 -14.53 -10.12 7.46
C GLY A 138 -13.12 -9.55 7.26
N ASN A 139 -12.63 -8.72 8.18
CA ASN A 139 -11.31 -8.13 8.11
C ASN A 139 -10.40 -8.66 9.22
N LEU A 140 -9.10 -8.72 8.93
CA LEU A 140 -8.09 -8.86 9.97
C LEU A 140 -8.22 -7.73 11.00
N PRO A 141 -7.86 -7.93 12.27
CA PRO A 141 -7.92 -6.87 13.27
C PRO A 141 -6.90 -5.76 12.96
N TYR A 142 -7.18 -4.54 13.43
CA TYR A 142 -6.14 -3.53 13.62
C TYR A 142 -5.01 -4.11 14.45
N GLN A 143 -3.79 -3.65 14.21
CA GLN A 143 -2.63 -4.11 14.95
C GLN A 143 -1.64 -2.97 15.20
N LEU A 144 -1.12 -2.90 16.41
CA LEU A 144 0.05 -2.11 16.76
C LEU A 144 1.19 -3.07 17.09
N VAL A 145 2.35 -2.84 16.46
CA VAL A 145 3.57 -3.58 16.75
C VAL A 145 4.71 -2.63 17.08
N LYS A 146 5.60 -3.06 17.99
CA LYS A 146 6.87 -2.40 18.26
C LYS A 146 7.92 -2.98 17.34
N ALA A 147 8.59 -2.13 16.56
CA ALA A 147 9.65 -2.56 15.67
C ALA A 147 10.85 -3.08 16.46
N ASN A 148 11.43 -4.17 16.00
CA ASN A 148 12.75 -4.62 16.42
C ASN A 148 13.81 -3.81 15.66
N PRO A 149 15.08 -3.78 16.12
CA PRO A 149 16.14 -3.10 15.41
C PRO A 149 16.19 -3.52 13.92
N ALA A 150 16.26 -2.53 13.05
CA ALA A 150 16.34 -2.78 11.63
C ALA A 150 17.68 -3.40 11.23
N MET A 151 17.65 -4.27 10.24
CA MET A 151 18.80 -4.83 9.57
C MET A 151 19.05 -4.06 8.26
N GLY A 152 20.30 -3.75 7.95
CA GLY A 152 20.68 -2.95 6.78
C GLY A 152 20.43 -1.44 7.00
N SER A 153 20.95 -0.63 6.10
CA SER A 153 20.77 0.82 6.11
C SER A 153 19.72 1.22 5.10
N GLY A 154 18.78 2.11 5.47
CA GLY A 154 17.74 2.59 4.57
C GLY A 154 16.44 2.99 5.27
N ALA A 155 15.34 2.88 4.56
CA ALA A 155 14.03 3.40 4.98
C ALA A 155 13.54 2.83 6.31
N MET A 156 13.90 1.58 6.62
CA MET A 156 13.48 0.90 7.85
C MET A 156 14.30 1.31 9.09
N MET A 157 15.40 2.01 8.91
CA MET A 157 16.24 2.47 10.04
C MET A 157 15.47 3.45 10.93
N GLY A 158 15.56 3.22 12.26
CA GLY A 158 14.93 4.09 13.25
C GLY A 158 13.41 3.99 13.34
N VAL A 159 12.78 3.05 12.63
CA VAL A 159 11.36 2.75 12.83
C VAL A 159 11.15 2.24 14.25
N THR A 160 10.19 2.83 14.96
CA THR A 160 9.84 2.52 16.35
C THR A 160 8.58 1.68 16.46
N TYR A 161 7.57 2.01 15.66
CA TYR A 161 6.28 1.33 15.62
C TYR A 161 5.78 1.16 14.19
N ILE A 162 4.95 0.14 13.99
CA ILE A 162 4.17 -0.03 12.77
C ILE A 162 2.71 -0.26 13.19
N GLN A 163 1.79 0.46 12.55
CA GLN A 163 0.37 0.21 12.65
C GLN A 163 -0.12 -0.49 11.39
N ARG A 164 -0.98 -1.49 11.56
CA ARG A 164 -1.77 -2.09 10.49
C ARG A 164 -3.21 -1.61 10.62
N VAL A 165 -3.67 -0.83 9.65
CA VAL A 165 -4.99 -0.18 9.64
C VAL A 165 -5.66 -0.29 8.27
N ALA A 166 -6.86 0.26 8.08
CA ALA A 166 -7.61 0.27 6.82
C ALA A 166 -7.72 -1.11 6.15
N LEU A 167 -8.02 -2.13 6.95
CA LEU A 167 -8.00 -3.52 6.52
C LEU A 167 -9.18 -3.88 5.61
N LYS A 168 -8.89 -4.75 4.63
CA LYS A 168 -9.88 -5.40 3.77
C LYS A 168 -9.52 -6.89 3.66
N GLY A 169 -10.40 -7.75 4.12
CA GLY A 169 -10.23 -9.20 4.05
C GLY A 169 -9.14 -9.77 4.95
N GLY A 170 -8.58 -10.88 4.54
CA GLY A 170 -7.46 -11.56 5.21
C GLY A 170 -7.85 -12.52 6.33
N VAL A 171 -9.11 -12.60 6.72
CA VAL A 171 -9.57 -13.59 7.72
C VAL A 171 -9.48 -15.01 7.17
N ALA A 172 -9.46 -15.98 8.09
CA ALA A 172 -9.46 -17.40 7.73
C ALA A 172 -10.63 -17.76 6.81
N PRO A 173 -10.48 -18.80 5.96
CA PRO A 173 -11.54 -19.25 5.06
C PRO A 173 -12.85 -19.53 5.81
N ALA A 174 -13.99 -19.21 5.17
CA ALA A 174 -15.31 -19.49 5.73
C ALA A 174 -15.66 -21.00 5.71
N ALA A 175 -15.03 -21.76 4.80
CA ALA A 175 -15.16 -23.21 4.75
C ALA A 175 -14.62 -23.86 6.04
N ALA A 176 -15.31 -24.86 6.54
CA ALA A 176 -14.88 -25.53 7.75
C ALA A 176 -13.55 -26.28 7.52
N CYS A 177 -12.62 -26.16 8.46
CA CYS A 177 -11.49 -27.05 8.59
C CYS A 177 -11.95 -28.29 9.37
N THR A 178 -11.82 -29.46 8.77
CA THR A 178 -12.28 -30.75 9.34
C THR A 178 -11.17 -31.78 9.20
N ALA A 179 -11.35 -32.93 9.80
CA ALA A 179 -10.40 -34.04 9.66
C ALA A 179 -10.22 -34.49 8.20
N THR A 180 -11.23 -34.28 7.35
CA THR A 180 -11.21 -34.74 5.95
C THR A 180 -10.39 -33.86 5.02
N ASN A 181 -10.25 -32.56 5.36
CA ASN A 181 -9.44 -31.62 4.58
C ASN A 181 -8.17 -31.14 5.33
N LYS A 182 -7.77 -31.88 6.35
CA LYS A 182 -6.52 -31.63 7.07
C LYS A 182 -5.31 -31.68 6.14
N GLY A 183 -4.45 -30.68 6.22
CA GLY A 183 -3.32 -30.46 5.33
C GLY A 183 -3.65 -29.59 4.11
N GLU A 184 -4.93 -29.31 3.84
CA GLU A 184 -5.33 -28.38 2.79
C GLU A 184 -4.83 -26.97 3.10
N ARG A 185 -4.36 -26.27 2.06
CA ARG A 185 -3.98 -24.87 2.14
C ARG A 185 -4.92 -24.00 1.33
N GLN A 186 -5.34 -22.90 1.93
CA GLN A 186 -6.15 -21.91 1.25
C GLN A 186 -5.48 -20.53 1.32
N ILE A 187 -5.61 -19.80 0.22
CA ILE A 187 -5.06 -18.46 0.06
C ILE A 187 -6.23 -17.47 0.07
N VAL A 188 -6.16 -16.51 0.97
CA VAL A 188 -7.13 -15.41 1.04
C VAL A 188 -6.47 -14.09 0.69
N LYS A 189 -7.14 -13.26 -0.08
CA LYS A 189 -6.65 -11.92 -0.42
C LYS A 189 -6.86 -10.98 0.75
N TYR A 190 -5.93 -10.03 0.89
CA TYR A 190 -6.07 -8.96 1.86
C TYR A 190 -5.42 -7.66 1.37
N GLN A 191 -5.85 -6.57 1.96
CA GLN A 191 -5.21 -5.27 1.87
C GLN A 191 -5.15 -4.66 3.27
N ALA A 192 -4.09 -3.93 3.55
CA ALA A 192 -3.97 -3.14 4.76
C ALA A 192 -3.03 -1.95 4.52
N ASP A 193 -3.26 -0.86 5.23
CA ASP A 193 -2.28 0.21 5.32
C ASP A 193 -1.29 -0.13 6.44
N TYR A 194 0.00 0.02 6.14
CA TYR A 194 1.08 -0.06 7.12
C TYR A 194 1.68 1.33 7.29
N ILE A 195 1.52 1.87 8.49
CA ILE A 195 2.01 3.20 8.86
C ILE A 195 3.25 3.00 9.73
N PHE A 196 4.38 3.47 9.24
CA PHE A 196 5.68 3.35 9.92
C PHE A 196 5.99 4.64 10.66
N TRP A 197 6.38 4.51 11.91
CA TRP A 197 6.64 5.62 12.82
C TRP A 197 8.09 5.64 13.23
N LYS A 198 8.65 6.83 13.45
CA LYS A 198 9.98 7.06 14.02
C LYS A 198 9.87 8.04 15.18
N ALA A 199 10.88 8.09 16.02
CA ALA A 199 10.97 9.15 17.03
C ALA A 199 10.86 10.53 16.36
N ALA A 200 10.19 11.48 17.03
CA ALA A 200 9.93 12.83 16.53
C ALA A 200 11.20 13.71 16.57
#